data_2cc5122968dfa80e5b8ac2e2830d6d19
#
_entry.id   2cc5122968dfa80e5b8ac2e2830d6d19
#
_cell.length_a   1.000
_cell.length_b   1.000
_cell.length_c   1.000
_cell.angle_alpha   90.00
_cell.angle_beta   90.00
_cell.angle_gamma   90.00
#
_symmetry.space_group_name_H-M   'P 1'
#
loop_
_entity.id
_entity.type
_entity.pdbx_description
1 polymer ?
#
loop_
_entity_poly.entity_id
_entity_poly.type
_entity_poly.pdbx_seq_one_letter_code
_entity_poly.pdbx_strand_id
1 'polypeptide(L)'
;MADLGKIDRDFFETHVRPRLGAERDDVRLGPTPGVDFGLLDIGDRAVAIATDPVSILPPLGFERAGRFALDVVLADVAVSGLPPSHLAISFSLPPSMTDDDFAAVWEGVHAEAQDLGVSVVTGHTARYEGCSFPWVGGATALAVGDAADVIRPDGARPGDDVLVTNGPAVETTGLLTTLFPEQIDLDAETLATAQARLDEASCVRDAMTAAAAGPVTAMHDATEGGLHGAFVEMATSAGVGFEIDRDRVPIRPGVEATCDALGIDPWTATASGSLVLTVDPDGTEAVLSALDERGASAARVGRVTDGEGVTVDDEAIEAPSVDAAWAAYSDLS
;
A
#
# COMPACT_ATOMS: atom_id res chain seq x y z
N MET A 1 -18.37 -18.03 -8.60
CA MET A 1 -17.07 -18.21 -7.92
C MET A 1 -16.96 -17.06 -6.95
N ALA A 2 -16.22 -17.18 -5.88
CA ALA A 2 -15.91 -16.00 -5.07
C ALA A 2 -15.01 -15.07 -5.88
N ASP A 3 -15.17 -13.77 -5.70
CA ASP A 3 -14.32 -12.77 -6.35
C ASP A 3 -12.88 -12.88 -5.83
N LEU A 4 -11.90 -12.52 -6.66
CA LEU A 4 -10.48 -12.47 -6.27
C LEU A 4 -10.21 -11.16 -5.54
N GLY A 5 -9.19 -11.15 -4.67
CA GLY A 5 -8.77 -9.97 -3.91
C GLY A 5 -9.18 -10.01 -2.44
N LYS A 6 -9.19 -8.84 -1.79
CA LYS A 6 -9.61 -8.70 -0.39
C LYS A 6 -11.06 -9.18 -0.22
N ILE A 7 -11.34 -9.83 0.91
CA ILE A 7 -12.71 -10.18 1.29
C ILE A 7 -13.49 -8.90 1.61
N ASP A 8 -14.77 -8.91 1.28
CA ASP A 8 -15.64 -7.77 1.53
C ASP A 8 -15.85 -7.48 3.03
N ARG A 9 -16.30 -6.27 3.32
CA ARG A 9 -16.56 -5.81 4.69
C ARG A 9 -17.59 -6.67 5.40
N ASP A 10 -18.64 -7.12 4.71
CA ASP A 10 -19.72 -7.91 5.32
C ASP A 10 -19.22 -9.29 5.76
N PHE A 11 -18.32 -9.89 4.98
CA PHE A 11 -17.65 -11.14 5.37
C PHE A 11 -16.80 -10.93 6.62
N PHE A 12 -16.00 -9.86 6.69
CA PHE A 12 -15.17 -9.55 7.84
C PHE A 12 -16.03 -9.33 9.10
N GLU A 13 -17.05 -8.48 9.03
CA GLU A 13 -17.95 -8.17 10.14
C GLU A 13 -18.73 -9.41 10.64
N THR A 14 -19.07 -10.33 9.73
CA THR A 14 -19.83 -11.54 10.06
C THR A 14 -18.96 -12.64 10.64
N HIS A 15 -17.78 -12.87 10.07
CA HIS A 15 -17.03 -14.09 10.34
C HIS A 15 -15.75 -13.87 11.15
N VAL A 16 -15.09 -12.71 11.03
CA VAL A 16 -13.79 -12.43 11.65
C VAL A 16 -13.96 -11.60 12.92
N ARG A 17 -14.54 -10.40 12.81
CA ARG A 17 -14.63 -9.43 13.92
C ARG A 17 -15.25 -9.97 15.21
N PRO A 18 -16.29 -10.82 15.18
CA PRO A 18 -16.88 -11.36 16.43
C PRO A 18 -15.99 -12.39 17.15
N ARG A 19 -14.84 -12.77 16.59
CA ARG A 19 -13.99 -13.89 17.04
C ARG A 19 -12.49 -13.57 17.03
N LEU A 20 -12.12 -12.38 17.53
CA LEU A 20 -10.73 -11.92 17.57
C LEU A 20 -9.90 -12.47 18.74
N GLY A 21 -10.41 -13.48 19.44
CA GLY A 21 -9.71 -14.06 20.59
C GLY A 21 -10.00 -13.34 21.89
N ALA A 22 -9.03 -13.29 22.80
CA ALA A 22 -9.16 -12.63 24.09
C ALA A 22 -8.97 -11.12 23.94
N GLU A 23 -9.84 -10.35 24.60
CA GLU A 23 -9.65 -8.90 24.75
C GLU A 23 -8.44 -8.63 25.65
N ARG A 24 -7.63 -7.64 25.28
CA ARG A 24 -6.43 -7.22 26.01
C ARG A 24 -6.35 -5.71 26.08
N ASP A 25 -5.97 -5.20 27.25
CA ASP A 25 -5.87 -3.76 27.51
C ASP A 25 -4.70 -3.10 26.74
N ASP A 26 -3.71 -3.89 26.31
CA ASP A 26 -2.57 -3.44 25.53
C ASP A 26 -2.82 -3.36 24.01
N VAL A 27 -4.00 -3.77 23.52
CA VAL A 27 -4.43 -3.58 22.13
C VAL A 27 -5.16 -2.26 22.01
N ARG A 28 -4.48 -1.25 21.47
CA ARG A 28 -5.05 0.09 21.28
C ARG A 28 -5.87 0.22 20.00
N LEU A 29 -5.44 -0.47 18.94
CA LEU A 29 -6.12 -0.54 17.66
C LEU A 29 -6.07 -1.98 17.17
N GLY A 30 -7.24 -2.60 17.02
CA GLY A 30 -7.38 -3.96 16.49
C GLY A 30 -7.86 -3.93 15.04
N PRO A 31 -8.05 -5.12 14.43
CA PRO A 31 -8.48 -5.24 13.04
C PRO A 31 -9.78 -4.48 12.77
N THR A 32 -9.72 -3.54 11.86
CA THR A 32 -10.84 -2.69 11.45
C THR A 32 -10.73 -2.46 9.94
N PRO A 33 -11.80 -2.58 9.14
CA PRO A 33 -11.74 -2.26 7.72
C PRO A 33 -11.26 -0.82 7.46
N GLY A 34 -10.35 -0.65 6.50
CA GLY A 34 -9.74 0.64 6.18
C GLY A 34 -8.66 1.09 7.17
N VAL A 35 -8.07 0.14 7.91
CA VAL A 35 -6.97 0.37 8.84
C VAL A 35 -5.86 -0.64 8.55
N ASP A 36 -4.68 -0.15 8.17
CA ASP A 36 -3.60 -0.96 7.62
C ASP A 36 -2.83 -1.74 8.69
N PHE A 37 -2.81 -1.26 9.93
CA PHE A 37 -2.02 -1.85 11.00
C PHE A 37 -2.79 -1.96 12.32
N GLY A 38 -2.43 -2.94 13.12
CA GLY A 38 -2.80 -3.01 14.53
C GLY A 38 -1.82 -2.18 15.38
N LEU A 39 -2.28 -1.67 16.53
CA LEU A 39 -1.46 -0.89 17.46
C LEU A 39 -1.49 -1.50 18.86
N LEU A 40 -0.31 -1.77 19.39
CA LEU A 40 -0.11 -2.29 20.75
C LEU A 40 0.64 -1.30 21.61
N ASP A 41 0.29 -1.22 22.89
CA ASP A 41 1.06 -0.51 23.92
C ASP A 41 1.93 -1.51 24.69
N ILE A 42 3.25 -1.39 24.55
CA ILE A 42 4.22 -2.26 25.22
C ILE A 42 5.09 -1.40 26.17
N GLY A 43 4.66 -1.31 27.42
CA GLY A 43 5.29 -0.40 28.39
C GLY A 43 5.06 1.06 28.02
N ASP A 44 6.13 1.78 27.71
CA ASP A 44 6.14 3.18 27.27
C ASP A 44 6.26 3.33 25.74
N ARG A 45 6.27 2.21 25.00
CA ARG A 45 6.41 2.19 23.55
C ARG A 45 5.10 1.77 22.88
N ALA A 46 4.89 2.31 21.68
CA ALA A 46 3.89 1.81 20.75
C ALA A 46 4.54 0.85 19.74
N VAL A 47 3.80 -0.18 19.35
CA VAL A 47 4.17 -1.12 18.29
C VAL A 47 3.06 -1.17 17.27
N ALA A 48 3.30 -0.63 16.07
CA ALA A 48 2.46 -0.88 14.90
C ALA A 48 2.84 -2.25 14.33
N ILE A 49 1.83 -3.04 13.96
CA ILE A 49 1.99 -4.41 13.46
C ILE A 49 1.03 -4.66 12.30
N ALA A 50 1.55 -5.19 11.21
CA ALA A 50 0.75 -5.62 10.05
C ALA A 50 1.22 -6.98 9.55
N THR A 51 0.34 -7.70 8.86
CA THR A 51 0.65 -9.04 8.33
C THR A 51 0.04 -9.20 6.96
N ASP A 52 0.92 -9.49 5.97
CA ASP A 52 0.56 -9.69 4.58
C ASP A 52 1.07 -11.00 4.00
N PRO A 53 0.41 -11.50 2.95
CA PRO A 53 0.96 -12.59 2.16
C PRO A 53 2.24 -12.13 1.45
N VAL A 54 3.19 -13.06 1.30
CA VAL A 54 4.38 -12.86 0.47
C VAL A 54 4.12 -13.43 -0.91
N SER A 55 4.05 -12.56 -1.91
CA SER A 55 3.89 -12.94 -3.30
C SER A 55 5.21 -12.77 -4.07
N ILE A 56 5.66 -13.84 -4.72
CA ILE A 56 6.84 -13.82 -5.59
C ILE A 56 6.38 -14.05 -7.03
N LEU A 57 6.67 -13.11 -7.89
CA LEU A 57 6.31 -13.09 -9.31
C LEU A 57 7.56 -13.38 -10.15
N PRO A 58 7.80 -14.64 -10.57
CA PRO A 58 9.04 -15.01 -11.27
C PRO A 58 9.37 -14.18 -12.51
N PRO A 59 8.41 -13.68 -13.30
CA PRO A 59 8.73 -12.82 -14.45
C PRO A 59 9.42 -11.51 -14.11
N LEU A 60 9.34 -11.04 -12.84
CA LEU A 60 10.09 -9.84 -12.40
C LEU A 60 11.58 -10.11 -12.22
N GLY A 61 12.01 -11.38 -12.19
CA GLY A 61 13.28 -11.82 -11.66
C GLY A 61 13.23 -11.96 -10.13
N PHE A 62 13.83 -13.01 -9.59
CA PHE A 62 13.65 -13.38 -8.18
C PHE A 62 14.15 -12.34 -7.18
N GLU A 63 15.27 -11.67 -7.46
CA GLU A 63 15.81 -10.61 -6.60
C GLU A 63 14.85 -9.40 -6.52
N ARG A 64 14.40 -8.90 -7.69
CA ARG A 64 13.42 -7.78 -7.75
C ARG A 64 12.08 -8.17 -7.14
N ALA A 65 11.62 -9.41 -7.37
CA ALA A 65 10.39 -9.91 -6.76
C ALA A 65 10.49 -9.98 -5.23
N GLY A 66 11.64 -10.37 -4.68
CA GLY A 66 11.88 -10.38 -3.24
C GLY A 66 11.85 -8.97 -2.63
N ARG A 67 12.49 -8.01 -3.28
CA ARG A 67 12.44 -6.60 -2.89
C ARG A 67 11.02 -6.06 -2.93
N PHE A 68 10.31 -6.23 -4.04
CA PHE A 68 8.92 -5.77 -4.21
C PHE A 68 7.98 -6.35 -3.15
N ALA A 69 8.10 -7.66 -2.86
CA ALA A 69 7.28 -8.30 -1.83
C ALA A 69 7.55 -7.72 -0.43
N LEU A 70 8.80 -7.35 -0.11
CA LEU A 70 9.12 -6.70 1.15
C LEU A 70 8.55 -5.29 1.23
N ASP A 71 8.65 -4.51 0.16
CA ASP A 71 8.10 -3.15 0.08
C ASP A 71 6.59 -3.14 0.38
N VAL A 72 5.82 -4.09 -0.18
CA VAL A 72 4.39 -4.25 0.09
C VAL A 72 4.15 -4.53 1.57
N VAL A 73 4.86 -5.51 2.15
CA VAL A 73 4.70 -5.91 3.57
C VAL A 73 5.04 -4.77 4.54
N LEU A 74 5.98 -3.89 4.19
CA LEU A 74 6.39 -2.79 5.06
C LEU A 74 5.52 -1.54 4.93
N ALA A 75 4.74 -1.41 3.86
CA ALA A 75 3.89 -0.25 3.59
C ALA A 75 2.91 0.01 4.74
N ASP A 76 2.17 -1.02 5.15
CA ASP A 76 1.15 -0.94 6.19
C ASP A 76 1.67 -0.39 7.53
N VAL A 77 2.87 -0.82 7.95
CA VAL A 77 3.43 -0.29 9.20
C VAL A 77 4.08 1.07 9.01
N ALA A 78 4.55 1.40 7.81
CA ALA A 78 5.16 2.69 7.51
C ALA A 78 4.14 3.84 7.59
N VAL A 79 2.87 3.60 7.19
CA VAL A 79 1.80 4.61 7.30
C VAL A 79 1.41 4.95 8.74
N SER A 80 1.91 4.17 9.72
CA SER A 80 1.83 4.56 11.13
C SER A 80 2.72 5.76 11.50
N GLY A 81 3.58 6.24 10.59
CA GLY A 81 4.59 7.27 10.86
C GLY A 81 5.78 6.77 11.65
N LEU A 82 5.74 5.55 12.18
CA LEU A 82 6.88 4.93 12.86
C LEU A 82 7.77 4.20 11.85
N PRO A 83 9.10 4.29 11.94
CA PRO A 83 10.00 3.55 11.07
C PRO A 83 9.79 2.04 11.18
N PRO A 84 9.57 1.31 10.05
CA PRO A 84 9.63 -0.14 10.06
C PRO A 84 10.94 -0.61 10.70
N SER A 85 10.87 -1.62 11.58
CA SER A 85 12.03 -1.98 12.41
C SER A 85 12.31 -3.48 12.48
N HIS A 86 11.27 -4.31 12.47
CA HIS A 86 11.41 -5.76 12.61
C HIS A 86 10.50 -6.49 11.65
N LEU A 87 10.95 -7.67 11.24
CA LEU A 87 10.24 -8.56 10.32
C LEU A 87 10.26 -9.99 10.83
N ALA A 88 9.09 -10.63 10.86
CA ALA A 88 8.96 -12.08 10.93
C ALA A 88 8.43 -12.58 9.58
N ILE A 89 9.11 -13.54 8.93
CA ILE A 89 8.75 -13.96 7.58
C ILE A 89 8.79 -15.49 7.44
N SER A 90 7.75 -16.07 6.84
CA SER A 90 7.69 -17.49 6.55
C SER A 90 7.52 -17.74 5.06
N PHE A 91 8.21 -18.76 4.55
CA PHE A 91 8.11 -19.21 3.17
C PHE A 91 7.62 -20.65 3.09
N SER A 92 6.62 -20.85 2.24
CA SER A 92 6.11 -22.15 1.79
C SER A 92 6.48 -22.32 0.32
N LEU A 93 7.71 -22.75 0.08
CA LEU A 93 8.30 -22.75 -1.26
C LEU A 93 7.68 -23.84 -2.14
N PRO A 94 7.33 -23.53 -3.42
CA PRO A 94 6.92 -24.54 -4.37
C PRO A 94 8.10 -25.48 -4.70
N PRO A 95 7.85 -26.77 -5.02
CA PRO A 95 8.92 -27.70 -5.41
C PRO A 95 9.70 -27.26 -6.66
N SER A 96 9.11 -26.43 -7.51
CA SER A 96 9.74 -25.88 -8.71
C SER A 96 10.77 -24.79 -8.45
N MET A 97 10.75 -24.17 -7.26
CA MET A 97 11.70 -23.11 -6.88
C MET A 97 13.04 -23.74 -6.48
N THR A 98 14.12 -23.41 -7.16
CA THR A 98 15.46 -23.91 -6.84
C THR A 98 16.07 -23.18 -5.63
N ASP A 99 17.19 -23.69 -5.11
CA ASP A 99 17.94 -23.02 -4.03
C ASP A 99 18.51 -21.68 -4.50
N ASP A 100 18.96 -21.60 -5.75
CA ASP A 100 19.49 -20.36 -6.34
C ASP A 100 18.37 -19.32 -6.54
N ASP A 101 17.16 -19.73 -6.95
CA ASP A 101 16.00 -18.84 -7.05
C ASP A 101 15.64 -18.24 -5.69
N PHE A 102 15.59 -19.09 -4.65
CA PHE A 102 15.33 -18.62 -3.29
C PHE A 102 16.45 -17.71 -2.75
N ALA A 103 17.71 -18.03 -3.04
CA ALA A 103 18.84 -17.19 -2.66
C ALA A 103 18.73 -15.80 -3.28
N ALA A 104 18.29 -15.69 -4.54
CA ALA A 104 18.06 -14.41 -5.19
C ALA A 104 16.87 -13.63 -4.56
N VAL A 105 15.75 -14.30 -4.24
CA VAL A 105 14.65 -13.67 -3.50
C VAL A 105 15.15 -13.12 -2.16
N TRP A 106 15.92 -13.93 -1.43
CA TRP A 106 16.41 -13.55 -0.11
C TRP A 106 17.42 -12.41 -0.16
N GLU A 107 18.24 -12.34 -1.22
CA GLU A 107 19.14 -11.21 -1.46
C GLU A 107 18.35 -9.90 -1.64
N GLY A 108 17.28 -9.90 -2.44
CA GLY A 108 16.40 -8.74 -2.61
C GLY A 108 15.76 -8.30 -1.29
N VAL A 109 15.22 -9.25 -0.50
CA VAL A 109 14.68 -8.99 0.83
C VAL A 109 15.75 -8.44 1.78
N HIS A 110 16.95 -9.04 1.78
CA HIS A 110 18.07 -8.64 2.65
C HIS A 110 18.53 -7.21 2.35
N ALA A 111 18.80 -6.92 1.07
CA ALA A 111 19.30 -5.62 0.65
C ALA A 111 18.33 -4.48 1.00
N GLU A 112 17.03 -4.66 0.73
CA GLU A 112 16.03 -3.66 1.05
C GLU A 112 15.80 -3.52 2.56
N ALA A 113 15.73 -4.63 3.30
CA ALA A 113 15.63 -4.60 4.76
C ALA A 113 16.83 -3.89 5.41
N GLN A 114 18.05 -4.12 4.88
CA GLN A 114 19.26 -3.46 5.36
C GLN A 114 19.24 -1.94 5.10
N ASP A 115 18.79 -1.52 3.93
CA ASP A 115 18.72 -0.11 3.54
C ASP A 115 17.66 0.65 4.37
N LEU A 116 16.55 -0.02 4.71
CA LEU A 116 15.49 0.52 5.56
C LEU A 116 15.75 0.38 7.07
N GLY A 117 16.81 -0.30 7.48
CA GLY A 117 17.12 -0.54 8.89
C GLY A 117 16.22 -1.58 9.57
N VAL A 118 15.59 -2.47 8.80
CA VAL A 118 14.70 -3.52 9.28
C VAL A 118 15.49 -4.79 9.62
N SER A 119 15.24 -5.37 10.79
CA SER A 119 15.87 -6.62 11.22
C SER A 119 14.89 -7.80 11.09
N VAL A 120 15.31 -8.87 10.41
CA VAL A 120 14.58 -10.15 10.43
C VAL A 120 14.82 -10.83 11.76
N VAL A 121 13.78 -11.00 12.57
CA VAL A 121 13.90 -11.50 13.95
C VAL A 121 13.53 -12.98 14.09
N THR A 122 12.71 -13.49 13.19
CA THR A 122 12.31 -14.90 13.14
C THR A 122 11.73 -15.25 11.79
N GLY A 123 11.61 -16.55 11.51
CA GLY A 123 11.00 -17.02 10.28
C GLY A 123 10.92 -18.52 10.20
N HIS A 124 10.34 -18.99 9.11
CA HIS A 124 10.28 -20.41 8.75
C HIS A 124 10.41 -20.54 7.23
N THR A 125 11.20 -21.51 6.76
CA THR A 125 11.33 -21.76 5.32
C THR A 125 11.32 -23.26 5.07
N ALA A 126 10.36 -23.71 4.25
CA ALA A 126 10.24 -25.11 3.88
C ALA A 126 9.63 -25.27 2.48
N ARG A 127 9.90 -26.41 1.82
CA ARG A 127 9.24 -26.78 0.56
C ARG A 127 8.07 -27.69 0.86
N TYR A 128 6.92 -27.38 0.22
CA TYR A 128 5.73 -28.20 0.37
C TYR A 128 5.09 -28.50 -1.00
N GLU A 129 4.63 -29.73 -1.17
CA GLU A 129 3.76 -30.08 -2.30
C GLU A 129 2.45 -29.30 -2.20
N GLY A 130 1.97 -28.82 -3.34
CA GLY A 130 0.73 -28.02 -3.42
C GLY A 130 0.93 -26.51 -3.24
N CYS A 131 2.13 -26.06 -2.90
CA CYS A 131 2.46 -24.62 -3.00
C CYS A 131 2.82 -24.24 -4.43
N SER A 132 2.44 -23.02 -4.83
CA SER A 132 2.71 -22.49 -6.16
C SER A 132 2.88 -20.96 -6.12
N PHE A 133 3.59 -20.43 -7.10
CA PHE A 133 3.61 -18.99 -7.33
C PHE A 133 2.20 -18.46 -7.67
N PRO A 134 1.92 -17.17 -7.34
CA PRO A 134 2.84 -16.24 -6.68
C PRO A 134 2.87 -16.35 -5.15
N TRP A 135 1.88 -16.97 -4.49
CA TRP A 135 1.66 -16.94 -3.05
C TRP A 135 2.54 -17.97 -2.34
N VAL A 136 3.70 -17.54 -1.87
CA VAL A 136 4.72 -18.45 -1.32
C VAL A 136 5.01 -18.23 0.17
N GLY A 137 4.18 -17.48 0.87
CA GLY A 137 4.40 -17.26 2.29
C GLY A 137 3.57 -16.16 2.90
N GLY A 138 4.01 -15.68 4.05
CA GLY A 138 3.46 -14.53 4.74
C GLY A 138 4.50 -13.90 5.64
N ALA A 139 4.36 -12.60 5.88
CA ALA A 139 5.26 -11.85 6.72
C ALA A 139 4.49 -10.94 7.67
N THR A 140 5.07 -10.70 8.83
CA THR A 140 4.60 -9.74 9.82
C THR A 140 5.66 -8.68 10.02
N ALA A 141 5.33 -7.45 9.70
CA ALA A 141 6.16 -6.27 9.93
C ALA A 141 5.80 -5.60 11.25
N LEU A 142 6.78 -5.01 11.90
CA LEU A 142 6.59 -4.21 13.10
C LEU A 142 7.34 -2.89 12.96
N ALA A 143 6.70 -1.81 13.43
CA ALA A 143 7.34 -0.52 13.65
C ALA A 143 7.23 -0.16 15.14
N VAL A 144 8.35 0.21 15.77
CA VAL A 144 8.42 0.43 17.23
C VAL A 144 8.87 1.87 17.50
N GLY A 145 8.03 2.65 18.18
CA GLY A 145 8.31 4.05 18.45
C GLY A 145 7.62 4.59 19.71
N ASP A 146 7.63 5.90 19.86
CA ASP A 146 6.90 6.55 20.93
C ASP A 146 5.41 6.66 20.55
N ALA A 147 4.50 6.46 21.50
CA ALA A 147 3.07 6.49 21.23
C ALA A 147 2.57 7.88 20.75
N ALA A 148 3.31 8.93 21.03
CA ALA A 148 3.00 10.28 20.58
C ALA A 148 3.31 10.52 19.08
N ASP A 149 4.19 9.71 18.51
CA ASP A 149 4.62 9.83 17.11
C ASP A 149 3.75 9.00 16.15
N VAL A 150 2.79 8.22 16.69
CA VAL A 150 1.92 7.39 15.86
C VAL A 150 0.93 8.24 15.09
N ILE A 151 0.97 8.16 13.78
CA ILE A 151 -0.04 8.67 12.87
C ILE A 151 -1.14 7.62 12.75
N ARG A 152 -2.37 7.99 13.12
CA ARG A 152 -3.51 7.05 13.11
C ARG A 152 -4.28 7.18 11.80
N PRO A 153 -4.79 6.10 11.22
CA PRO A 153 -5.60 6.16 9.99
C PRO A 153 -6.91 6.93 10.19
N ASP A 154 -7.42 6.99 11.42
CA ASP A 154 -8.62 7.74 11.81
C ASP A 154 -8.31 9.17 12.33
N GLY A 155 -7.13 9.69 12.07
CA GLY A 155 -6.65 10.96 12.58
C GLY A 155 -7.04 12.21 11.77
N ALA A 156 -7.65 12.04 10.58
CA ALA A 156 -8.05 13.14 9.71
C ALA A 156 -9.08 14.06 10.39
N ARG A 157 -8.93 15.37 10.19
CA ARG A 157 -9.77 16.39 10.86
C ARG A 157 -10.32 17.38 9.85
N PRO A 158 -11.56 17.87 10.05
CA PRO A 158 -12.07 18.96 9.21
C PRO A 158 -11.13 20.15 9.19
N GLY A 159 -10.82 20.64 7.97
CA GLY A 159 -9.86 21.71 7.73
C GLY A 159 -8.47 21.24 7.30
N ASP A 160 -8.12 19.96 7.50
CA ASP A 160 -6.87 19.40 6.98
C ASP A 160 -6.83 19.43 5.46
N ASP A 161 -5.64 19.62 4.89
CA ASP A 161 -5.38 19.43 3.48
C ASP A 161 -5.24 17.95 3.15
N VAL A 162 -5.78 17.51 2.00
CA VAL A 162 -5.58 16.16 1.48
C VAL A 162 -4.47 16.19 0.42
N LEU A 163 -3.45 15.36 0.62
CA LEU A 163 -2.32 15.20 -0.29
C LEU A 163 -2.31 13.79 -0.88
N VAL A 164 -1.81 13.67 -2.11
CA VAL A 164 -1.56 12.38 -2.78
C VAL A 164 -0.14 12.38 -3.31
N THR A 165 0.58 11.26 -3.11
CA THR A 165 1.86 11.00 -3.76
C THR A 165 1.66 10.08 -4.98
N ASN A 166 2.50 10.22 -6.00
CA ASN A 166 2.62 9.39 -7.20
C ASN A 166 1.33 9.20 -8.04
N GLY A 167 0.15 9.33 -7.47
CA GLY A 167 -1.14 9.26 -8.17
C GLY A 167 -1.67 7.84 -8.39
N PRO A 168 -2.68 7.67 -9.26
CA PRO A 168 -3.38 6.40 -9.42
C PRO A 168 -2.57 5.34 -10.18
N ALA A 169 -2.90 4.07 -9.98
CA ALA A 169 -2.50 2.89 -10.77
C ALA A 169 -0.98 2.74 -11.02
N VAL A 170 -0.11 3.23 -10.12
CA VAL A 170 1.35 3.17 -10.29
C VAL A 170 1.82 1.72 -10.32
N GLU A 171 1.45 0.92 -9.33
CA GLU A 171 1.76 -0.52 -9.30
C GLU A 171 1.15 -1.24 -10.49
N THR A 172 -0.15 -1.09 -10.73
CA THR A 172 -0.87 -1.74 -11.83
C THR A 172 -0.17 -1.49 -13.17
N THR A 173 0.21 -0.24 -13.44
CA THR A 173 0.93 0.15 -14.65
C THR A 173 2.27 -0.56 -14.75
N GLY A 174 3.11 -0.46 -13.73
CA GLY A 174 4.45 -1.05 -13.74
C GLY A 174 4.42 -2.58 -13.76
N LEU A 175 3.52 -3.17 -12.99
CA LEU A 175 3.43 -4.61 -12.84
C LEU A 175 2.87 -5.28 -14.09
N LEU A 176 1.69 -4.87 -14.58
CA LEU A 176 1.06 -5.53 -15.73
C LEU A 176 1.87 -5.37 -17.01
N THR A 177 2.46 -4.18 -17.26
CA THR A 177 3.32 -3.99 -18.42
C THR A 177 4.64 -4.78 -18.34
N THR A 178 5.12 -5.10 -17.13
CA THR A 178 6.29 -5.96 -16.94
C THR A 178 5.95 -7.43 -17.09
N LEU A 179 4.80 -7.86 -16.60
CA LEU A 179 4.36 -9.27 -16.67
C LEU A 179 3.88 -9.66 -18.07
N PHE A 180 3.20 -8.76 -18.77
CA PHE A 180 2.50 -9.04 -20.04
C PHE A 180 2.87 -8.06 -21.17
N PRO A 181 4.16 -7.80 -21.43
CA PRO A 181 4.59 -6.73 -22.35
C PRO A 181 4.13 -6.92 -23.80
N GLU A 182 3.89 -8.17 -24.22
CA GLU A 182 3.44 -8.50 -25.59
C GLU A 182 1.91 -8.48 -25.76
N GLN A 183 1.16 -8.39 -24.66
CA GLN A 183 -0.30 -8.48 -24.68
C GLN A 183 -0.97 -7.10 -24.52
N ILE A 184 -0.21 -6.09 -24.08
CA ILE A 184 -0.69 -4.71 -23.91
C ILE A 184 -0.24 -3.89 -25.12
N ASP A 185 -1.19 -3.33 -25.87
CA ASP A 185 -0.92 -2.60 -27.12
C ASP A 185 -0.35 -1.19 -26.84
N LEU A 186 0.95 -1.14 -26.56
CA LEU A 186 1.73 0.08 -26.34
C LEU A 186 2.95 0.10 -27.27
N ASP A 187 3.33 1.29 -27.72
CA ASP A 187 4.62 1.45 -28.40
C ASP A 187 5.80 1.23 -27.42
N ALA A 188 6.98 0.97 -27.96
CA ALA A 188 8.14 0.57 -27.15
C ALA A 188 8.60 1.65 -26.14
N GLU A 189 8.42 2.94 -26.44
CA GLU A 189 8.80 4.05 -25.57
C GLU A 189 7.81 4.17 -24.41
N THR A 190 6.52 4.12 -24.72
CA THR A 190 5.44 4.14 -23.73
C THR A 190 5.51 2.90 -22.83
N LEU A 191 5.76 1.72 -23.40
CA LEU A 191 5.91 0.47 -22.63
C LEU A 191 7.07 0.58 -21.63
N ALA A 192 8.25 1.04 -22.07
CA ALA A 192 9.41 1.21 -21.20
C ALA A 192 9.14 2.24 -20.08
N THR A 193 8.42 3.32 -20.41
CA THR A 193 8.00 4.34 -19.44
C THR A 193 7.03 3.77 -18.41
N ALA A 194 6.07 2.96 -18.83
CA ALA A 194 5.11 2.28 -17.97
C ALA A 194 5.78 1.26 -17.04
N GLN A 195 6.70 0.44 -17.57
CA GLN A 195 7.45 -0.55 -16.79
C GLN A 195 8.30 0.09 -15.69
N ALA A 196 8.81 1.31 -15.91
CA ALA A 196 9.57 2.04 -14.90
C ALA A 196 8.73 2.42 -13.66
N ARG A 197 7.39 2.41 -13.74
CA ARG A 197 6.51 2.67 -12.59
C ARG A 197 6.66 1.62 -11.49
N LEU A 198 7.06 0.40 -11.83
CA LEU A 198 7.26 -0.65 -10.82
C LEU A 198 8.36 -0.29 -9.80
N ASP A 199 9.33 0.55 -10.15
CA ASP A 199 10.34 1.02 -9.20
C ASP A 199 9.80 2.11 -8.25
N GLU A 200 8.59 2.62 -8.51
CA GLU A 200 7.87 3.58 -7.67
C GLU A 200 6.77 2.91 -6.81
N ALA A 201 6.62 1.58 -6.89
CA ALA A 201 5.59 0.84 -6.16
C ALA A 201 5.94 0.60 -4.66
N SER A 202 6.78 1.44 -4.07
CA SER A 202 7.09 1.45 -2.64
C SER A 202 6.80 2.84 -2.05
N CYS A 203 5.93 2.89 -1.06
CA CYS A 203 5.61 4.14 -0.35
C CYS A 203 6.37 4.32 0.98
N VAL A 204 7.13 3.32 1.43
CA VAL A 204 7.75 3.29 2.76
C VAL A 204 8.59 4.54 3.04
N ARG A 205 9.49 4.90 2.11
CA ARG A 205 10.35 6.07 2.29
C ARG A 205 9.59 7.40 2.19
N ASP A 206 8.53 7.45 1.38
CA ASP A 206 7.67 8.63 1.24
C ASP A 206 6.85 8.85 2.53
N ALA A 207 6.30 7.78 3.10
CA ALA A 207 5.59 7.81 4.38
C ALA A 207 6.50 8.33 5.52
N MET A 208 7.72 7.80 5.61
CA MET A 208 8.69 8.24 6.61
C MET A 208 9.12 9.69 6.42
N THR A 209 9.29 10.13 5.17
CA THR A 209 9.63 11.52 4.84
C THR A 209 8.51 12.48 5.23
N ALA A 210 7.27 12.14 4.87
CA ALA A 210 6.10 12.96 5.21
C ALA A 210 5.92 13.07 6.74
N ALA A 211 6.01 11.95 7.46
CA ALA A 211 5.90 11.91 8.92
C ALA A 211 6.94 12.77 9.63
N ALA A 212 8.17 12.80 9.10
CA ALA A 212 9.27 13.60 9.68
C ALA A 212 9.18 15.10 9.33
N ALA A 213 8.51 15.47 8.24
CA ALA A 213 8.51 16.83 7.70
C ALA A 213 7.46 17.75 8.31
N GLY A 214 6.35 17.22 8.81
CA GLY A 214 5.26 18.07 9.28
C GLY A 214 4.14 17.34 10.02
N PRO A 215 3.09 18.09 10.38
CA PRO A 215 1.97 17.59 11.18
C PRO A 215 1.00 16.76 10.30
N VAL A 216 1.42 15.58 9.86
CA VAL A 216 0.56 14.61 9.21
C VAL A 216 -0.45 14.10 10.24
N THR A 217 -1.74 14.22 9.95
CA THR A 217 -2.82 13.85 10.86
C THR A 217 -3.33 12.44 10.63
N ALA A 218 -3.37 11.98 9.36
CA ALA A 218 -3.62 10.59 8.99
C ALA A 218 -2.86 10.23 7.71
N MET A 219 -2.60 8.95 7.51
CA MET A 219 -1.90 8.40 6.35
C MET A 219 -2.44 7.01 6.02
N HIS A 220 -2.51 6.71 4.73
CA HIS A 220 -2.97 5.44 4.20
C HIS A 220 -2.26 5.15 2.87
N ASP A 221 -1.89 3.92 2.61
CA ASP A 221 -1.37 3.52 1.30
C ASP A 221 -2.51 3.13 0.36
N ALA A 222 -2.40 3.53 -0.90
CA ALA A 222 -3.44 3.28 -1.89
C ALA A 222 -3.20 1.91 -2.56
N THR A 223 -3.66 0.84 -1.91
CA THR A 223 -3.58 -0.53 -2.43
C THR A 223 -4.83 -0.90 -3.24
N GLU A 224 -5.46 -2.06 -2.96
CA GLU A 224 -6.65 -2.52 -3.66
C GLU A 224 -7.80 -1.49 -3.60
N GLY A 225 -8.44 -1.28 -4.73
CA GLY A 225 -9.44 -0.24 -4.92
C GLY A 225 -8.87 1.13 -5.27
N GLY A 226 -7.54 1.25 -5.36
CA GLY A 226 -6.83 2.43 -5.80
C GLY A 226 -7.09 3.67 -4.94
N LEU A 227 -6.99 4.85 -5.54
CA LEU A 227 -7.24 6.11 -4.82
C LEU A 227 -8.69 6.25 -4.35
N HIS A 228 -9.68 5.72 -5.10
CA HIS A 228 -11.07 5.75 -4.64
C HIS A 228 -11.24 4.96 -3.35
N GLY A 229 -10.66 3.75 -3.27
CA GLY A 229 -10.65 2.94 -2.06
C GLY A 229 -10.03 3.69 -0.89
N ALA A 230 -8.80 4.17 -1.06
CA ALA A 230 -8.05 4.86 -0.01
C ALA A 230 -8.76 6.12 0.53
N PHE A 231 -9.33 6.96 -0.33
CA PHE A 231 -10.09 8.12 0.12
C PHE A 231 -11.32 7.73 0.95
N VAL A 232 -12.09 6.73 0.49
CA VAL A 232 -13.31 6.29 1.18
C VAL A 232 -12.96 5.60 2.50
N GLU A 233 -11.91 4.81 2.55
CA GLU A 233 -11.44 4.14 3.75
C GLU A 233 -10.99 5.13 4.83
N MET A 234 -10.16 6.13 4.47
CA MET A 234 -9.73 7.17 5.40
C MET A 234 -10.89 8.04 5.89
N ALA A 235 -11.75 8.52 4.98
CA ALA A 235 -12.90 9.35 5.35
C ALA A 235 -13.85 8.60 6.30
N THR A 236 -14.11 7.31 6.02
CA THR A 236 -14.95 6.43 6.85
C THR A 236 -14.32 6.16 8.21
N SER A 237 -13.02 5.86 8.26
CA SER A 237 -12.30 5.61 9.52
C SER A 237 -12.31 6.82 10.44
N ALA A 238 -12.14 8.01 9.89
CA ALA A 238 -12.12 9.26 10.65
C ALA A 238 -13.53 9.86 10.92
N GLY A 239 -14.56 9.39 10.22
CA GLY A 239 -15.93 9.93 10.32
C GLY A 239 -16.03 11.35 9.78
N VAL A 240 -15.35 11.66 8.67
CA VAL A 240 -15.27 12.98 8.04
C VAL A 240 -15.59 12.89 6.54
N GLY A 241 -15.74 14.04 5.88
CA GLY A 241 -15.87 14.12 4.43
C GLY A 241 -14.55 14.52 3.76
N PHE A 242 -14.32 14.06 2.53
CA PHE A 242 -13.24 14.52 1.66
C PHE A 242 -13.81 15.18 0.42
N GLU A 243 -13.30 16.36 0.08
CA GLU A 243 -13.55 17.04 -1.21
C GLU A 243 -12.27 17.04 -2.03
N ILE A 244 -12.27 16.34 -3.15
CA ILE A 244 -11.09 16.09 -4.00
C ILE A 244 -11.26 16.76 -5.35
N ASP A 245 -10.22 17.43 -5.83
CA ASP A 245 -10.08 18.02 -7.16
C ASP A 245 -9.22 17.06 -8.01
N ARG A 246 -9.83 16.37 -8.97
CA ARG A 246 -9.20 15.39 -9.86
C ARG A 246 -8.02 15.97 -10.63
N ASP A 247 -8.16 17.19 -11.12
CA ASP A 247 -7.15 17.85 -11.96
C ASP A 247 -5.85 18.14 -11.21
N ARG A 248 -5.88 18.10 -9.87
CA ARG A 248 -4.68 18.30 -9.02
C ARG A 248 -3.94 17.02 -8.70
N VAL A 249 -4.55 15.87 -8.91
CA VAL A 249 -3.88 14.59 -8.62
C VAL A 249 -2.76 14.35 -9.65
N PRO A 250 -1.53 14.12 -9.21
CA PRO A 250 -0.44 13.83 -10.13
C PRO A 250 -0.70 12.52 -10.86
N ILE A 251 -0.46 12.50 -12.17
CA ILE A 251 -0.54 11.27 -12.97
C ILE A 251 0.83 10.98 -13.53
N ARG A 252 1.36 9.80 -13.20
CA ARG A 252 2.70 9.40 -13.65
C ARG A 252 2.70 9.03 -15.14
N PRO A 253 3.77 9.35 -15.87
CA PRO A 253 3.88 8.99 -17.28
C PRO A 253 3.69 7.49 -17.52
N GLY A 254 2.91 7.14 -18.53
CA GLY A 254 2.57 5.75 -18.88
C GLY A 254 1.29 5.22 -18.24
N VAL A 255 0.79 5.83 -17.16
CA VAL A 255 -0.42 5.36 -16.45
C VAL A 255 -1.65 5.43 -17.35
N GLU A 256 -1.98 6.62 -17.89
CA GLU A 256 -3.16 6.79 -18.74
C GLU A 256 -3.12 5.86 -19.96
N ALA A 257 -2.01 5.82 -20.68
CA ALA A 257 -1.88 4.98 -21.86
C ALA A 257 -2.03 3.49 -21.55
N THR A 258 -1.50 3.04 -20.40
CA THR A 258 -1.65 1.64 -19.97
C THR A 258 -3.09 1.33 -19.59
N CYS A 259 -3.72 2.18 -18.78
CA CYS A 259 -5.11 1.98 -18.35
C CYS A 259 -6.08 2.05 -19.52
N ASP A 260 -5.87 2.95 -20.48
CA ASP A 260 -6.64 3.03 -21.73
C ASP A 260 -6.51 1.74 -22.56
N ALA A 261 -5.27 1.23 -22.72
CA ALA A 261 -5.02 -0.03 -23.45
C ALA A 261 -5.65 -1.25 -22.77
N LEU A 262 -5.76 -1.23 -21.44
CA LEU A 262 -6.40 -2.28 -20.64
C LEU A 262 -7.91 -2.08 -20.48
N GLY A 263 -8.45 -0.89 -20.82
CA GLY A 263 -9.87 -0.56 -20.65
C GLY A 263 -10.29 -0.45 -19.18
N ILE A 264 -9.41 -0.02 -18.28
CA ILE A 264 -9.67 0.11 -16.84
C ILE A 264 -9.59 1.58 -16.39
N ASP A 265 -10.33 1.89 -15.31
CA ASP A 265 -10.22 3.18 -14.64
C ASP A 265 -9.00 3.18 -13.70
N PRO A 266 -7.99 4.04 -13.93
CA PRO A 266 -6.81 4.11 -13.07
C PRO A 266 -7.13 4.44 -11.61
N TRP A 267 -8.23 5.12 -11.33
CA TRP A 267 -8.61 5.54 -9.98
C TRP A 267 -9.08 4.40 -9.08
N THR A 268 -9.47 3.27 -9.70
CA THR A 268 -9.98 2.08 -9.01
C THR A 268 -9.03 0.88 -9.10
N ALA A 269 -7.84 1.08 -9.66
CA ALA A 269 -6.83 0.05 -9.82
C ALA A 269 -5.72 0.20 -8.77
N THR A 270 -5.27 -0.91 -8.21
CA THR A 270 -4.20 -0.99 -7.22
C THR A 270 -3.04 -0.03 -7.52
N ALA A 271 -2.65 0.75 -6.54
CA ALA A 271 -1.69 1.85 -6.69
C ALA A 271 -0.60 1.83 -5.60
N SER A 272 -0.15 0.64 -5.16
CA SER A 272 0.98 0.55 -4.19
C SER A 272 2.14 1.45 -4.62
N GLY A 273 2.73 2.15 -3.66
CA GLY A 273 3.66 3.25 -3.92
C GLY A 273 3.02 4.64 -3.85
N SER A 274 1.70 4.72 -3.82
CA SER A 274 0.96 5.96 -3.63
C SER A 274 0.41 6.06 -2.21
N LEU A 275 0.50 7.26 -1.62
CA LEU A 275 -0.06 7.59 -0.31
C LEU A 275 -1.18 8.59 -0.46
N VAL A 276 -2.19 8.45 0.39
CA VAL A 276 -3.14 9.48 0.75
C VAL A 276 -2.78 9.98 2.15
N LEU A 277 -2.56 11.27 2.30
CA LEU A 277 -2.23 11.89 3.57
C LEU A 277 -3.22 13.02 3.89
N THR A 278 -3.52 13.20 5.15
CA THR A 278 -4.11 14.43 5.63
C THR A 278 -3.10 15.19 6.49
N VAL A 279 -3.00 16.50 6.29
CA VAL A 279 -1.96 17.33 6.89
C VAL A 279 -2.60 18.62 7.40
N ASP A 280 -2.23 19.04 8.62
CA ASP A 280 -2.59 20.37 9.11
C ASP A 280 -2.10 21.43 8.10
N PRO A 281 -2.96 22.37 7.66
CA PRO A 281 -2.60 23.36 6.62
C PRO A 281 -1.32 24.14 6.89
N ASP A 282 -0.98 24.36 8.17
CA ASP A 282 0.25 25.06 8.55
C ASP A 282 1.52 24.26 8.20
N GLY A 283 1.40 22.94 7.96
CA GLY A 283 2.51 22.04 7.63
C GLY A 283 2.56 21.56 6.17
N THR A 284 1.52 21.82 5.38
CA THR A 284 1.36 21.30 4.01
C THR A 284 2.56 21.56 3.12
N GLU A 285 3.06 22.80 3.09
CA GLU A 285 4.20 23.20 2.25
C GLU A 285 5.51 22.50 2.68
N ALA A 286 5.69 22.27 3.97
CA ALA A 286 6.88 21.57 4.49
C ALA A 286 6.87 20.10 4.07
N VAL A 287 5.70 19.43 4.15
CA VAL A 287 5.54 18.04 3.72
C VAL A 287 5.75 17.91 2.21
N LEU A 288 5.12 18.78 1.41
CA LEU A 288 5.29 18.77 -0.05
C LEU A 288 6.74 19.03 -0.46
N SER A 289 7.43 19.99 0.17
CA SER A 289 8.83 20.29 -0.12
C SER A 289 9.74 19.08 0.18
N ALA A 290 9.53 18.43 1.31
CA ALA A 290 10.33 17.26 1.69
C ALA A 290 10.11 16.07 0.74
N LEU A 291 8.88 15.86 0.29
CA LEU A 291 8.56 14.82 -0.71
C LEU A 291 9.19 15.15 -2.07
N ASP A 292 9.14 16.41 -2.52
CA ASP A 292 9.79 16.86 -3.77
C ASP A 292 11.32 16.71 -3.71
N GLU A 293 11.96 17.11 -2.60
CA GLU A 293 13.40 16.94 -2.39
C GLU A 293 13.84 15.47 -2.45
N ARG A 294 12.94 14.56 -2.07
CA ARG A 294 13.15 13.13 -2.20
C ARG A 294 12.92 12.62 -3.63
N GLY A 295 12.24 13.39 -4.47
CA GLY A 295 11.85 13.04 -5.84
C GLY A 295 10.49 12.34 -5.95
N ALA A 296 9.69 12.31 -4.89
CA ALA A 296 8.31 11.86 -4.94
C ALA A 296 7.41 12.91 -5.62
N SER A 297 6.54 12.46 -6.51
CA SER A 297 5.53 13.35 -7.11
C SER A 297 4.37 13.52 -6.14
N ALA A 298 4.23 14.67 -5.50
CA ALA A 298 3.19 14.91 -4.51
C ALA A 298 2.42 16.21 -4.80
N ALA A 299 1.14 16.21 -4.48
CA ALA A 299 0.31 17.40 -4.63
C ALA A 299 -0.77 17.47 -3.54
N ARG A 300 -1.19 18.70 -3.23
CA ARG A 300 -2.42 18.96 -2.49
C ARG A 300 -3.59 18.84 -3.45
N VAL A 301 -4.46 17.86 -3.17
CA VAL A 301 -5.55 17.49 -4.09
C VAL A 301 -6.93 17.84 -3.56
N GLY A 302 -7.05 18.23 -2.30
CA GLY A 302 -8.34 18.48 -1.71
C GLY A 302 -8.26 18.93 -0.26
N ARG A 303 -9.36 18.76 0.44
CA ARG A 303 -9.49 19.11 1.86
C ARG A 303 -10.45 18.16 2.59
N VAL A 304 -10.26 18.07 3.89
CA VAL A 304 -11.16 17.37 4.81
C VAL A 304 -12.28 18.32 5.26
N THR A 305 -13.52 17.83 5.30
CA THR A 305 -14.72 18.59 5.68
C THR A 305 -15.45 17.97 6.86
N ASP A 306 -16.36 18.74 7.50
CA ASP A 306 -17.25 18.26 8.60
C ASP A 306 -18.32 17.24 8.11
N GLY A 307 -18.44 17.01 6.80
CA GLY A 307 -19.40 16.07 6.21
C GLY A 307 -18.99 14.61 6.39
N GLU A 308 -19.71 13.72 5.74
CA GLU A 308 -19.36 12.30 5.60
C GLU A 308 -19.23 11.95 4.10
N GLY A 309 -18.41 10.95 3.78
CA GLY A 309 -18.22 10.46 2.43
C GLY A 309 -17.20 11.28 1.63
N VAL A 310 -17.02 10.91 0.39
CA VAL A 310 -16.02 11.48 -0.50
C VAL A 310 -16.67 12.01 -1.77
N THR A 311 -16.27 13.21 -2.18
CA THR A 311 -16.60 13.74 -3.51
C THR A 311 -15.32 14.00 -4.31
N VAL A 312 -15.38 13.67 -5.61
CA VAL A 312 -14.36 14.01 -6.60
C VAL A 312 -15.03 14.87 -7.65
N ASP A 313 -14.57 16.11 -7.84
CA ASP A 313 -15.22 17.10 -8.74
C ASP A 313 -16.72 17.27 -8.47
N ASP A 314 -17.11 17.36 -7.19
CA ASP A 314 -18.49 17.47 -6.72
C ASP A 314 -19.36 16.19 -6.93
N GLU A 315 -18.83 15.12 -7.51
CA GLU A 315 -19.51 13.83 -7.64
C GLU A 315 -19.17 12.89 -6.48
N ALA A 316 -20.18 12.34 -5.82
CA ALA A 316 -19.95 11.37 -4.74
C ALA A 316 -19.38 10.07 -5.28
N ILE A 317 -18.38 9.53 -4.61
CA ILE A 317 -17.77 8.24 -4.94
C ILE A 317 -17.96 7.23 -3.83
N GLU A 318 -17.89 5.95 -4.20
CA GLU A 318 -17.86 4.81 -3.29
C GLU A 318 -16.56 4.02 -3.54
N ALA A 319 -16.14 3.24 -2.53
CA ALA A 319 -15.06 2.28 -2.74
C ALA A 319 -15.49 1.24 -3.78
N PRO A 320 -14.63 0.89 -4.74
CA PRO A 320 -14.96 -0.12 -5.74
C PRO A 320 -15.16 -1.48 -5.06
N SER A 321 -16.16 -2.23 -5.52
CA SER A 321 -16.43 -3.58 -5.00
C SER A 321 -15.40 -4.61 -5.47
N VAL A 322 -14.70 -4.34 -6.57
CA VAL A 322 -13.64 -5.16 -7.17
C VAL A 322 -12.58 -4.22 -7.72
N ASP A 323 -11.33 -4.52 -7.44
CA ASP A 323 -10.19 -3.78 -7.99
C ASP A 323 -10.05 -4.00 -9.49
N ALA A 324 -9.87 -2.93 -10.25
CA ALA A 324 -9.79 -2.99 -11.70
C ALA A 324 -8.55 -3.76 -12.21
N ALA A 325 -7.46 -3.80 -11.44
CA ALA A 325 -6.26 -4.54 -11.80
C ALA A 325 -6.48 -6.07 -11.80
N TRP A 326 -7.32 -6.60 -10.90
CA TRP A 326 -7.61 -8.04 -10.87
C TRP A 326 -8.35 -8.51 -12.10
N ALA A 327 -9.30 -7.71 -12.61
CA ALA A 327 -10.00 -8.01 -13.85
C ALA A 327 -9.01 -8.03 -15.03
N ALA A 328 -8.18 -7.01 -15.17
CA ALA A 328 -7.17 -6.92 -16.21
C ALA A 328 -6.14 -8.07 -16.11
N TYR A 329 -5.65 -8.38 -14.90
CA TYR A 329 -4.74 -9.51 -14.69
C TYR A 329 -5.34 -10.85 -15.13
N SER A 330 -6.62 -11.08 -14.81
CA SER A 330 -7.31 -12.32 -15.18
C SER A 330 -7.50 -12.47 -16.69
N ASP A 331 -7.66 -11.35 -17.41
CA ASP A 331 -7.82 -11.35 -18.87
C ASP A 331 -6.48 -11.58 -19.60
N LEU A 332 -5.37 -11.24 -18.96
CA LEU A 332 -4.03 -11.38 -19.52
C LEU A 332 -3.32 -12.71 -19.14
N SER A 333 -3.77 -13.40 -18.10
CA SER A 333 -3.13 -14.62 -17.52
C SER A 333 -3.81 -15.97 -17.98
#